data_5707cc425812365e854c15f9acfcfe0a
#
_entry.id   5707cc425812365e854c15f9acfcfe0a
#
_cell.length_a   1.000
_cell.length_b   1.000
_cell.length_c   1.000
_cell.angle_alpha   90.00
_cell.angle_beta   90.00
_cell.angle_gamma   90.00
#
_symmetry.space_group_name_H-M   'P 1'
#
loop_
_entity.id
_entity.type
_entity.pdbx_description
1 polymer ?
#
loop_
_entity_poly.entity_id
_entity_poly.type
_entity_poly.pdbx_seq_one_letter_code
_entity_poly.pdbx_strand_id
1 'polypeptide(L)'
;MNTLYITGAGVSAASGIPTFRGEEGFWTIGSKNYTPMEMATRAMYQNNPREFLAWYYNRFATYRNHGPNDVHHWLSDKNLITQNIDGLDGKAGNKNYIAIHGRLDQMTLFHEQGETVKPLMTPWDNVDESRLHESLFELFNIQNQTPELI
;
A
#
# COMPACT_ATOMS: atom_id res chain seq x y z
N MET A 1 -3.17 -33.06 0.68
CA MET A 1 -3.48 -32.20 1.85
C MET A 1 -3.47 -30.76 1.39
N ASN A 2 -4.50 -30.02 1.68
CA ASN A 2 -4.56 -28.59 1.34
C ASN A 2 -3.85 -27.79 2.45
N THR A 3 -2.74 -27.17 2.11
CA THR A 3 -1.99 -26.31 3.05
C THR A 3 -2.27 -24.85 2.71
N LEU A 4 -2.57 -24.06 3.73
CA LEU A 4 -2.69 -22.61 3.63
C LEU A 4 -1.47 -21.99 4.30
N TYR A 5 -0.81 -21.10 3.57
CA TYR A 5 0.30 -20.32 4.08
C TYR A 5 -0.18 -18.93 4.48
N ILE A 6 0.32 -18.42 5.59
CA ILE A 6 0.03 -17.08 6.10
C ILE A 6 1.36 -16.36 6.29
N THR A 7 1.50 -15.20 5.66
CA THR A 7 2.73 -14.41 5.69
C THR A 7 2.53 -13.00 6.22
N GLY A 8 3.62 -12.38 6.61
CA GLY A 8 3.69 -11.02 7.08
C GLY A 8 4.96 -10.31 6.60
N ALA A 9 5.25 -9.16 7.18
CA ALA A 9 6.32 -8.26 6.73
C ALA A 9 7.71 -8.90 6.66
N GLY A 10 7.98 -9.91 7.49
CA GLY A 10 9.27 -10.61 7.51
C GLY A 10 9.63 -11.27 6.19
N VAL A 11 8.66 -11.73 5.41
CA VAL A 11 8.90 -12.34 4.09
C VAL A 11 9.49 -11.34 3.10
N SER A 12 9.13 -10.08 3.19
CA SER A 12 9.60 -9.01 2.28
C SER A 12 10.90 -8.35 2.73
N ALA A 13 11.42 -8.68 3.91
CA ALA A 13 12.67 -8.11 4.42
C ALA A 13 13.87 -8.42 3.51
N ALA A 14 13.97 -9.65 2.99
CA ALA A 14 15.01 -10.03 2.03
C ALA A 14 14.89 -9.34 0.66
N SER A 15 13.74 -8.73 0.36
CA SER A 15 13.54 -7.88 -0.81
C SER A 15 13.90 -6.42 -0.55
N GLY A 16 14.38 -6.08 0.64
CA GLY A 16 14.75 -4.72 1.04
C GLY A 16 13.60 -3.87 1.58
N ILE A 17 12.44 -4.48 1.85
CA ILE A 17 11.30 -3.78 2.44
C ILE A 17 11.30 -4.04 3.96
N PRO A 18 11.48 -3.00 4.80
CA PRO A 18 11.59 -3.18 6.25
C PRO A 18 10.29 -3.68 6.88
N THR A 19 10.42 -4.33 8.02
CA THR A 19 9.29 -4.96 8.74
C THR A 19 8.39 -3.96 9.48
N PHE A 20 8.69 -2.67 9.43
CA PHE A 20 7.95 -1.60 10.12
C PHE A 20 7.94 -1.74 11.65
N ARG A 21 8.98 -2.35 12.20
CA ARG A 21 9.25 -2.42 13.65
C ARG A 21 10.51 -1.62 13.99
N GLY A 22 10.54 -1.00 15.17
CA GLY A 22 11.65 -0.15 15.58
C GLY A 22 11.70 1.18 14.82
N GLU A 23 12.87 1.79 14.74
CA GLU A 23 13.05 3.10 14.10
C GLU A 23 12.71 3.10 12.60
N GLU A 24 12.97 2.02 11.91
CA GLU A 24 12.62 1.85 10.49
C GLU A 24 11.11 1.70 10.24
N GLY A 25 10.33 1.50 11.29
CA GLY A 25 8.86 1.45 11.22
C GLY A 25 8.19 2.81 11.09
N PHE A 26 8.94 3.89 11.27
CA PHE A 26 8.42 5.24 11.18
C PHE A 26 8.67 5.85 9.81
N TRP A 27 7.68 6.56 9.33
CA TRP A 27 7.77 7.35 8.12
C TRP A 27 7.64 8.82 8.46
N THR A 28 8.61 9.61 7.99
CA THR A 28 8.64 11.04 8.25
C THR A 28 8.00 11.81 7.12
N ILE A 29 7.02 12.65 7.46
CA ILE A 29 6.46 13.65 6.55
C ILE A 29 6.66 15.01 7.20
N GLY A 30 7.53 15.83 6.61
CA GLY A 30 7.96 17.06 7.23
C GLY A 30 8.71 16.78 8.54
N SER A 31 8.23 17.29 9.66
CA SER A 31 8.81 17.08 10.99
C SER A 31 8.13 15.98 11.81
N LYS A 32 7.10 15.31 11.25
CA LYS A 32 6.33 14.27 11.96
C LYS A 32 6.67 12.89 11.46
N ASN A 33 6.80 11.97 12.41
CA ASN A 33 6.92 10.54 12.18
C ASN A 33 5.57 9.86 12.42
N TYR A 34 5.14 9.02 11.48
CA TYR A 34 3.89 8.27 11.57
C TYR A 34 4.15 6.78 11.57
N THR A 35 3.43 6.07 12.42
CA THR A 35 3.35 4.61 12.33
C THR A 35 2.29 4.19 11.31
N PRO A 36 2.39 2.98 10.73
CA PRO A 36 1.32 2.46 9.88
C PRO A 36 -0.06 2.44 10.56
N MET A 37 -0.10 2.20 11.88
CA MET A 37 -1.35 2.17 12.65
C MET A 37 -2.03 3.54 12.74
N GLU A 38 -1.24 4.61 12.83
CA GLU A 38 -1.75 5.98 12.87
C GLU A 38 -2.21 6.44 11.49
N MET A 39 -1.43 6.12 10.46
CA MET A 39 -1.64 6.61 9.11
C MET A 39 -2.70 5.81 8.34
N ALA A 40 -2.73 4.49 8.49
CA ALA A 40 -3.58 3.62 7.70
C ALA A 40 -5.03 3.56 8.21
N THR A 41 -5.67 4.70 8.33
CA THR A 41 -7.07 4.82 8.80
C THR A 41 -7.89 5.70 7.88
N ARG A 42 -9.19 5.41 7.78
CA ARG A 42 -10.15 6.28 7.08
C ARG A 42 -10.21 7.67 7.69
N ALA A 43 -10.12 7.75 9.02
CA ALA A 43 -10.12 9.03 9.73
C ALA A 43 -8.93 9.89 9.33
N MET A 44 -7.74 9.31 9.20
CA MET A 44 -6.56 10.05 8.72
C MET A 44 -6.74 10.57 7.29
N TYR A 45 -7.29 9.74 6.41
CA TYR A 45 -7.61 10.18 5.04
C TYR A 45 -8.62 11.33 5.03
N GLN A 46 -9.68 11.25 5.83
CA GLN A 46 -10.71 12.31 5.90
C GLN A 46 -10.18 13.61 6.50
N ASN A 47 -9.41 13.51 7.58
CA ASN A 47 -8.97 14.68 8.34
C ASN A 47 -7.69 15.32 7.78
N ASN A 48 -6.84 14.51 7.14
CA ASN A 48 -5.57 14.99 6.60
C ASN A 48 -5.18 14.20 5.33
N PRO A 49 -5.92 14.36 4.23
CA PRO A 49 -5.65 13.65 2.98
C PRO A 49 -4.27 13.98 2.41
N ARG A 50 -3.77 15.19 2.64
CA ARG A 50 -2.44 15.62 2.20
C ARG A 50 -1.34 14.73 2.76
N GLU A 51 -1.30 14.53 4.07
CA GLU A 51 -0.30 13.69 4.71
C GLU A 51 -0.54 12.21 4.43
N PHE A 52 -1.80 11.77 4.41
CA PHE A 52 -2.17 10.40 4.08
C PHE A 52 -1.64 9.99 2.70
N LEU A 53 -1.95 10.76 1.66
CA LEU A 53 -1.54 10.45 0.30
C LEU A 53 -0.01 10.55 0.12
N ALA A 54 0.62 11.54 0.72
CA ALA A 54 2.08 11.68 0.68
C ALA A 54 2.79 10.51 1.36
N TRP A 55 2.26 10.03 2.48
CA TRP A 55 2.82 8.88 3.19
C TRP A 55 2.74 7.60 2.36
N TYR A 56 1.59 7.33 1.74
CA TYR A 56 1.44 6.17 0.85
C TYR A 56 2.28 6.29 -0.42
N TYR A 57 2.33 7.48 -1.02
CA TYR A 57 3.19 7.72 -2.18
C TYR A 57 4.67 7.49 -1.87
N ASN A 58 5.15 7.95 -0.71
CA ASN A 58 6.53 7.72 -0.30
C ASN A 58 6.87 6.23 -0.18
N ARG A 59 5.95 5.44 0.32
CA ARG A 59 6.12 3.97 0.35
C ARG A 59 6.21 3.39 -1.06
N PHE A 60 5.31 3.80 -1.93
CA PHE A 60 5.35 3.38 -3.33
C PHE A 60 6.68 3.79 -3.99
N ALA A 61 7.05 5.06 -3.92
CA ALA A 61 8.24 5.60 -4.58
C ALA A 61 9.54 4.97 -4.07
N THR A 62 9.63 4.69 -2.77
CA THR A 62 10.81 4.09 -2.16
C THR A 62 11.02 2.64 -2.60
N TYR A 63 9.94 1.86 -2.74
CA TYR A 63 10.04 0.42 -2.95
C TYR A 63 9.53 -0.05 -4.32
N ARG A 64 9.14 0.83 -5.22
CA ARG A 64 8.57 0.46 -6.53
C ARG A 64 9.47 -0.41 -7.39
N ASN A 65 10.79 -0.30 -7.22
CA ASN A 65 11.77 -1.07 -7.98
C ASN A 65 12.26 -2.32 -7.22
N HIS A 66 11.76 -2.58 -6.01
CA HIS A 66 12.05 -3.79 -5.28
C HIS A 66 11.26 -4.97 -5.84
N GLY A 67 11.91 -6.11 -5.92
CA GLY A 67 11.33 -7.31 -6.49
C GLY A 67 11.08 -8.42 -5.48
N PRO A 68 10.33 -9.45 -5.89
CA PRO A 68 10.13 -10.63 -5.06
C PRO A 68 11.44 -11.37 -4.83
N ASN A 69 11.54 -12.02 -3.68
CA ASN A 69 12.67 -12.89 -3.32
C ASN A 69 12.30 -14.38 -3.46
N ASP A 70 13.22 -15.26 -3.11
CA ASP A 70 13.04 -16.70 -3.27
C ASP A 70 11.80 -17.25 -2.53
N VAL A 71 11.44 -16.67 -1.39
CA VAL A 71 10.24 -17.11 -0.65
C VAL A 71 8.97 -16.75 -1.41
N HIS A 72 8.89 -15.56 -2.00
CA HIS A 72 7.75 -15.19 -2.84
C HIS A 72 7.63 -16.12 -4.06
N HIS A 73 8.75 -16.45 -4.70
CA HIS A 73 8.75 -17.39 -5.82
C HIS A 73 8.33 -18.80 -5.41
N TRP A 74 8.79 -19.25 -4.24
CA TRP A 74 8.35 -20.54 -3.70
C TRP A 74 6.86 -20.57 -3.37
N LEU A 75 6.29 -19.44 -2.91
CA LEU A 75 4.86 -19.30 -2.60
C LEU A 75 3.98 -19.09 -3.83
N SER A 76 4.55 -18.94 -5.02
CA SER A 76 3.83 -18.53 -6.22
C SER A 76 2.70 -19.47 -6.67
N ASP A 77 2.79 -20.74 -6.33
CA ASP A 77 1.80 -21.79 -6.63
C ASP A 77 1.02 -22.27 -5.39
N LYS A 78 1.18 -21.60 -4.27
CA LYS A 78 0.58 -21.99 -2.97
C LYS A 78 -0.69 -21.20 -2.67
N ASN A 79 -1.54 -21.79 -1.82
CA ASN A 79 -2.64 -21.07 -1.20
C ASN A 79 -2.07 -20.13 -0.14
N LEU A 80 -2.22 -18.83 -0.35
CA LEU A 80 -1.55 -17.81 0.42
C LEU A 80 -2.51 -16.71 0.90
N ILE A 81 -2.41 -16.40 2.18
CA ILE A 81 -2.94 -15.15 2.76
C ILE A 81 -1.74 -14.33 3.23
N THR A 82 -1.64 -13.09 2.81
CA THR A 82 -0.58 -12.17 3.26
C THR A 82 -1.15 -10.93 3.95
N GLN A 83 -0.43 -10.47 4.97
CA GLN A 83 -0.66 -9.17 5.60
C GLN A 83 0.03 -8.03 4.85
N ASN A 84 0.87 -8.35 3.87
CA ASN A 84 1.68 -7.38 3.14
C ASN A 84 0.86 -6.70 2.04
N ILE A 85 1.09 -5.40 1.87
CA ILE A 85 0.45 -4.59 0.84
C ILE A 85 1.38 -4.34 -0.37
N ASP A 86 2.58 -4.91 -0.36
CA ASP A 86 3.65 -4.61 -1.33
C ASP A 86 3.44 -5.21 -2.72
N GLY A 87 2.54 -6.17 -2.86
CA GLY A 87 2.24 -6.81 -4.14
C GLY A 87 3.32 -7.77 -4.65
N LEU A 88 4.35 -8.07 -3.86
CA LEU A 88 5.46 -8.93 -4.31
C LEU A 88 5.03 -10.36 -4.63
N ASP A 89 4.04 -10.89 -3.92
CA ASP A 89 3.48 -12.22 -4.23
C ASP A 89 2.87 -12.28 -5.62
N GLY A 90 2.15 -11.24 -6.03
CA GLY A 90 1.61 -11.11 -7.39
C GLY A 90 2.70 -10.97 -8.43
N LYS A 91 3.75 -10.19 -8.15
CA LYS A 91 4.92 -10.05 -9.04
C LYS A 91 5.69 -11.36 -9.20
N ALA A 92 5.67 -12.23 -8.18
CA ALA A 92 6.27 -13.56 -8.25
C ALA A 92 5.42 -14.58 -9.01
N GLY A 93 4.20 -14.22 -9.40
CA GLY A 93 3.32 -15.05 -10.20
C GLY A 93 2.16 -15.72 -9.46
N ASN A 94 1.97 -15.45 -8.17
CA ASN A 94 0.80 -15.95 -7.45
C ASN A 94 -0.46 -15.17 -7.88
N LYS A 95 -1.38 -15.85 -8.53
CA LYS A 95 -2.60 -15.24 -9.11
C LYS A 95 -3.79 -15.26 -8.14
N ASN A 96 -3.71 -16.04 -7.07
CA ASN A 96 -4.84 -16.34 -6.20
C ASN A 96 -4.60 -16.00 -4.72
N TYR A 97 -3.54 -15.25 -4.41
CA TYR A 97 -3.29 -14.86 -3.04
C TYR A 97 -4.30 -13.81 -2.54
N ILE A 98 -4.51 -13.80 -1.24
CA ILE A 98 -5.37 -12.83 -0.57
C ILE A 98 -4.51 -11.88 0.27
N ALA A 99 -4.55 -10.60 -0.05
CA ALA A 99 -3.93 -9.53 0.74
C ALA A 99 -4.98 -8.95 1.69
N ILE A 100 -4.96 -9.38 2.95
CA ILE A 100 -6.03 -9.04 3.92
C ILE A 100 -6.06 -7.56 4.34
N HIS A 101 -4.97 -6.84 4.12
CA HIS A 101 -4.88 -5.40 4.37
C HIS A 101 -4.93 -4.57 3.07
N GLY A 102 -5.37 -5.19 1.97
CA GLY A 102 -5.36 -4.57 0.65
C GLY A 102 -3.98 -4.54 0.01
N ARG A 103 -3.88 -3.80 -1.07
CA ARG A 103 -2.65 -3.67 -1.88
C ARG A 103 -2.38 -2.20 -2.15
N LEU A 104 -1.11 -1.82 -2.12
CA LEU A 104 -0.67 -0.45 -2.38
C LEU A 104 -0.98 0.01 -3.82
N ASP A 105 -1.06 -0.91 -4.77
CA ASP A 105 -1.37 -0.65 -6.18
C ASP A 105 -2.88 -0.62 -6.49
N GLN A 106 -3.72 -0.77 -5.48
CA GLN A 106 -5.18 -0.78 -5.64
C GLN A 106 -5.87 0.20 -4.70
N MET A 107 -6.99 0.71 -5.15
CA MET A 107 -7.86 1.58 -4.36
C MET A 107 -9.33 1.32 -4.69
N THR A 108 -10.21 1.79 -3.84
CA THR A 108 -11.66 1.84 -4.08
C THR A 108 -12.15 3.27 -3.88
N LEU A 109 -13.33 3.58 -4.39
CA LEU A 109 -13.95 4.88 -4.11
C LEU A 109 -14.29 4.97 -2.62
N PHE A 110 -14.04 6.12 -2.02
CA PHE A 110 -14.15 6.31 -0.58
C PHE A 110 -15.53 5.97 -0.01
N HIS A 111 -16.58 6.27 -0.76
CA HIS A 111 -17.97 6.02 -0.35
C HIS A 111 -18.46 4.59 -0.66
N GLU A 112 -17.71 3.82 -1.43
CA GLU A 112 -18.06 2.45 -1.77
C GLU A 112 -17.45 1.48 -0.76
N GLN A 113 -18.26 0.58 -0.25
CA GLN A 113 -17.85 -0.47 0.68
C GLN A 113 -18.57 -1.77 0.35
N GLY A 114 -17.93 -2.89 0.67
CA GLY A 114 -18.53 -4.21 0.53
C GLY A 114 -17.76 -5.13 -0.42
N GLU A 115 -18.20 -6.37 -0.46
CA GLU A 115 -17.51 -7.44 -1.19
C GLU A 115 -17.62 -7.34 -2.72
N THR A 116 -18.58 -6.56 -3.21
CA THR A 116 -18.84 -6.40 -4.65
C THR A 116 -18.09 -5.23 -5.27
N VAL A 117 -17.40 -4.43 -4.46
CA VAL A 117 -16.66 -3.27 -4.96
C VAL A 117 -15.43 -3.74 -5.73
N LYS A 118 -15.29 -3.26 -6.96
CA LYS A 118 -14.12 -3.58 -7.80
C LYS A 118 -12.99 -2.61 -7.52
N PRO A 119 -11.79 -3.09 -7.22
CA PRO A 119 -10.65 -2.22 -7.04
C PRO A 119 -10.23 -1.55 -8.35
N LEU A 120 -9.75 -0.33 -8.23
CA LEU A 120 -9.14 0.43 -9.31
C LEU A 120 -7.62 0.44 -9.11
N MET A 121 -6.87 0.65 -10.17
CA MET A 121 -5.42 0.86 -10.06
C MET A 121 -5.13 2.25 -9.48
N THR A 122 -4.21 2.30 -8.52
CA THR A 122 -3.74 3.58 -8.00
C THR A 122 -2.90 4.33 -9.03
N PRO A 123 -3.03 5.65 -9.14
CA PRO A 123 -2.34 6.45 -10.15
C PRO A 123 -0.93 6.89 -9.74
N TRP A 124 -0.21 6.11 -8.95
CA TRP A 124 1.10 6.50 -8.42
C TRP A 124 2.13 6.86 -9.50
N ASP A 125 2.09 6.16 -10.64
CA ASP A 125 3.04 6.40 -11.74
C ASP A 125 2.82 7.74 -12.44
N ASN A 126 1.67 8.37 -12.24
CA ASN A 126 1.32 9.65 -12.84
C ASN A 126 1.60 10.85 -11.92
N VAL A 127 2.14 10.61 -10.73
CA VAL A 127 2.46 11.68 -9.77
C VAL A 127 3.62 12.53 -10.27
N ASP A 128 3.39 13.84 -10.29
CA ASP A 128 4.44 14.84 -10.56
C ASP A 128 5.11 15.23 -9.23
N GLU A 129 6.31 14.72 -9.00
CA GLU A 129 7.07 14.96 -7.76
C GLU A 129 7.47 16.44 -7.58
N SER A 130 7.57 17.20 -8.65
CA SER A 130 7.84 18.65 -8.56
C SER A 130 6.65 19.45 -8.00
N ARG A 131 5.46 18.87 -8.06
CA ARG A 131 4.18 19.40 -7.56
C ARG A 131 3.46 18.33 -6.75
N LEU A 132 4.14 17.66 -5.83
CA LEU A 132 3.70 16.43 -5.19
C LEU A 132 2.27 16.52 -4.64
N HIS A 133 2.00 17.46 -3.74
CA HIS A 133 0.70 17.53 -3.08
C HIS A 133 -0.44 17.92 -4.02
N GLU A 134 -0.19 18.88 -4.92
CA GLU A 134 -1.16 19.27 -5.93
C GLU A 134 -1.47 18.11 -6.88
N SER A 135 -0.45 17.44 -7.37
CA SER A 135 -0.58 16.28 -8.24
C SER A 135 -1.36 15.16 -7.60
N LEU A 136 -1.07 14.84 -6.33
CA LEU A 136 -1.82 13.84 -5.58
C LEU A 136 -3.30 14.21 -5.43
N PHE A 137 -3.60 15.48 -5.13
CA PHE A 137 -4.99 15.93 -5.00
C PHE A 137 -5.74 15.87 -6.33
N GLU A 138 -5.09 16.25 -7.42
CA GLU A 138 -5.67 16.12 -8.76
C GLU A 138 -5.96 14.67 -9.13
N LEU A 139 -4.98 13.76 -8.93
CA LEU A 139 -5.10 12.36 -9.29
C LEU A 139 -6.12 11.59 -8.43
N PHE A 140 -6.22 11.94 -7.16
CA PHE A 140 -7.17 11.32 -6.23
C PHE A 140 -8.47 12.12 -6.06
N ASN A 141 -8.66 13.15 -6.88
CA ASN A 141 -9.87 13.97 -6.93
C ASN A 141 -10.26 14.57 -5.56
N ILE A 142 -9.27 15.12 -4.86
CA ILE A 142 -9.45 15.80 -3.59
C ILE A 142 -9.71 17.28 -3.84
N GLN A 143 -10.86 17.79 -3.37
CA GLN A 143 -11.21 19.20 -3.46
C GLN A 143 -11.22 19.82 -2.06
N ASN A 144 -10.66 21.02 -1.94
CA ASN A 144 -10.64 21.81 -0.70
C ASN A 144 -10.20 21.00 0.54
N GLN A 145 -9.27 20.07 0.38
CA GLN A 145 -8.77 19.15 1.42
C GLN A 145 -9.84 18.20 2.00
N THR A 146 -10.99 18.13 1.38
CA THR A 146 -12.04 17.18 1.75
C THR A 146 -12.12 16.08 0.70
N PRO A 147 -11.92 14.82 1.06
CA PRO A 147 -12.03 13.72 0.10
C PRO A 147 -13.48 13.53 -0.32
N GLU A 148 -13.73 13.67 -1.62
CA GLU A 148 -15.08 13.45 -2.19
C GLU A 148 -15.20 12.11 -2.89
N LEU A 149 -14.13 11.68 -3.52
CA LEU A 149 -14.09 10.43 -4.29
C LEU A 149 -12.77 9.73 -4.01
N ILE A 150 -12.82 8.53 -3.52
CA ILE A 150 -11.76 7.50 -3.56
C ILE A 150 -12.06 6.42 -2.56
#